data_78eb9992dc1f4ceb7112e1093fb03703
#
_entry.id   78eb9992dc1f4ceb7112e1093fb03703
#
_cell.length_a   1.000
_cell.length_b   1.000
_cell.length_c   1.000
_cell.angle_alpha   90.00
_cell.angle_beta   90.00
_cell.angle_gamma   90.00
#
_symmetry.space_group_name_H-M   'P 1'
#
loop_
_entity.id
_entity.type
_entity.pdbx_description
1 polymer ?
#
loop_
_entity_poly.entity_id
_entity_poly.type
_entity_poly.pdbx_seq_one_letter_code
_entity_poly.pdbx_strand_id
1 'polypeptide(L)'
;MKRNIYLFLLFLISNYALGQIEPGFALVNDKDGYVNVRENPSIHSKVIKRLNNKELIYVYDEEGQKENWLFADNDGYIYRDRIKWVHSFDSVKKTGESENSISFAGNNISITITSQKFDKRKHNIKYKDSYVYLIDGREPKGIDGYLPTDEYKDFDITIDGKKTIIPKDAYSDLFEPTAWYVKVYYDKENDTVYIVASIGDGAGAREVCWQIEKGVYKRRKTGIPF
;
A
#
# COMPACT_ATOMS: atom_id res chain seq x y z
N MET A 1 28.54 21.65 -62.03
CA MET A 1 28.33 21.66 -60.57
C MET A 1 27.14 20.78 -60.23
N LYS A 2 27.38 19.56 -59.69
CA LYS A 2 26.31 18.64 -59.26
C LYS A 2 26.14 18.82 -57.75
N ARG A 3 24.95 19.25 -57.32
CA ARG A 3 24.58 19.47 -55.91
C ARG A 3 23.99 18.18 -55.38
N ASN A 4 24.73 17.50 -54.51
CA ASN A 4 24.26 16.32 -53.76
C ASN A 4 23.33 16.79 -52.64
N ILE A 5 22.08 16.41 -52.69
CA ILE A 5 21.09 16.60 -51.63
C ILE A 5 21.14 15.32 -50.79
N TYR A 6 21.69 15.44 -49.57
CA TYR A 6 21.62 14.38 -48.57
C TYR A 6 20.26 14.48 -47.84
N LEU A 7 19.42 13.49 -48.12
CA LEU A 7 18.14 13.31 -47.40
C LEU A 7 18.43 12.71 -46.04
N PHE A 8 18.31 13.51 -45.01
CA PHE A 8 18.41 13.04 -43.61
C PHE A 8 17.07 12.40 -43.21
N LEU A 9 16.98 11.06 -43.23
CA LEU A 9 15.83 10.34 -42.70
C LEU A 9 15.94 10.34 -41.16
N LEU A 10 15.19 11.21 -40.50
CA LEU A 10 14.99 11.15 -39.05
C LEU A 10 14.07 9.95 -38.75
N PHE A 11 14.65 8.87 -38.26
CA PHE A 11 13.91 7.80 -37.59
C PHE A 11 13.44 8.31 -36.24
N LEU A 12 12.17 8.72 -36.17
CA LEU A 12 11.47 8.90 -34.89
C LEU A 12 11.24 7.51 -34.30
N ILE A 13 12.17 7.07 -33.46
CA ILE A 13 11.94 5.93 -32.57
C ILE A 13 11.01 6.45 -31.47
N SER A 14 9.70 6.25 -31.65
CA SER A 14 8.76 6.37 -30.55
C SER A 14 9.05 5.25 -29.56
N ASN A 15 9.83 5.55 -28.53
CA ASN A 15 9.92 4.72 -27.36
C ASN A 15 8.51 4.70 -26.73
N TYR A 16 7.74 3.66 -27.00
CA TYR A 16 6.64 3.29 -26.13
C TYR A 16 7.30 2.88 -24.81
N ALA A 17 7.41 3.81 -23.89
CA ALA A 17 7.66 3.48 -22.51
C ALA A 17 6.46 2.62 -22.08
N LEU A 18 6.62 1.32 -22.09
CA LEU A 18 5.72 0.41 -21.38
C LEU A 18 5.78 0.89 -19.95
N GLY A 19 4.72 1.58 -19.50
CA GLY A 19 4.67 2.14 -18.17
C GLY A 19 4.82 0.99 -17.18
N GLN A 20 5.93 0.98 -16.44
CA GLN A 20 6.10 0.09 -15.32
C GLN A 20 4.87 0.26 -14.42
N ILE A 21 4.31 -0.86 -13.99
CA ILE A 21 3.20 -0.86 -13.06
C ILE A 21 3.84 -0.63 -11.70
N GLU A 22 3.64 0.55 -11.12
CA GLU A 22 4.07 0.78 -9.75
C GLU A 22 3.21 -0.09 -8.81
N PRO A 23 3.83 -0.92 -7.95
CA PRO A 23 3.09 -1.69 -6.96
C PRO A 23 2.30 -0.78 -6.03
N GLY A 24 1.22 -1.28 -5.45
CA GLY A 24 0.43 -0.46 -4.55
C GLY A 24 -0.97 -0.97 -4.26
N PHE A 25 -1.69 -0.22 -3.46
CA PHE A 25 -3.06 -0.56 -3.06
C PHE A 25 -4.08 -0.09 -4.08
N ALA A 26 -5.07 -0.96 -4.31
CA ALA A 26 -6.21 -0.66 -5.16
C ALA A 26 -7.50 -1.26 -4.58
N LEU A 27 -8.63 -0.78 -5.06
CA LEU A 27 -9.95 -1.34 -4.78
C LEU A 27 -10.49 -2.04 -6.00
N VAL A 28 -11.14 -3.15 -5.82
CA VAL A 28 -11.98 -3.74 -6.85
C VAL A 28 -13.10 -2.78 -7.20
N ASN A 29 -13.24 -2.47 -8.49
CA ASN A 29 -14.24 -1.53 -8.99
C ASN A 29 -14.73 -1.99 -10.37
N ASP A 30 -15.72 -2.87 -10.39
CA ASP A 30 -16.29 -3.45 -11.59
C ASP A 30 -17.79 -3.20 -11.67
N LYS A 31 -18.31 -2.98 -12.89
CA LYS A 31 -19.74 -2.79 -13.16
C LYS A 31 -20.59 -4.01 -12.78
N ASP A 32 -20.00 -5.21 -12.81
CA ASP A 32 -20.67 -6.46 -12.48
C ASP A 32 -20.70 -6.73 -10.96
N GLY A 33 -20.11 -5.81 -10.15
CA GLY A 33 -20.05 -5.93 -8.68
C GLY A 33 -18.92 -6.81 -8.16
N TYR A 34 -18.14 -7.44 -9.02
CA TYR A 34 -17.01 -8.29 -8.65
C TYR A 34 -16.00 -8.43 -9.79
N VAL A 35 -14.78 -8.89 -9.46
CA VAL A 35 -13.76 -9.29 -10.43
C VAL A 35 -13.39 -10.75 -10.26
N ASN A 36 -13.13 -11.45 -11.36
CA ASN A 36 -12.54 -12.79 -11.33
C ASN A 36 -11.02 -12.69 -11.24
N VAL A 37 -10.44 -13.35 -10.24
CA VAL A 37 -9.00 -13.60 -10.16
C VAL A 37 -8.69 -14.87 -10.94
N ARG A 38 -7.67 -14.81 -11.82
CA ARG A 38 -7.31 -15.89 -12.72
C ARG A 38 -5.92 -16.41 -12.45
N GLU A 39 -5.72 -17.68 -12.71
CA GLU A 39 -4.44 -18.38 -12.51
C GLU A 39 -3.32 -17.82 -13.42
N ASN A 40 -3.66 -17.38 -14.64
CA ASN A 40 -2.74 -16.81 -15.61
C ASN A 40 -3.33 -15.53 -16.22
N PRO A 41 -2.49 -14.61 -16.78
CA PRO A 41 -2.94 -13.36 -17.37
C PRO A 41 -3.66 -13.57 -18.71
N SER A 42 -4.82 -14.19 -18.68
CA SER A 42 -5.67 -14.49 -19.86
C SER A 42 -7.14 -14.62 -19.49
N ILE A 43 -8.02 -14.10 -20.36
CA ILE A 43 -9.47 -14.23 -20.21
C ILE A 43 -9.94 -15.70 -20.27
N HIS A 44 -9.16 -16.58 -20.89
CA HIS A 44 -9.44 -18.01 -21.00
C HIS A 44 -8.83 -18.83 -19.87
N SER A 45 -8.05 -18.20 -18.99
CA SER A 45 -7.46 -18.89 -17.84
C SER A 45 -8.52 -19.22 -16.79
N LYS A 46 -8.24 -20.28 -16.02
CA LYS A 46 -9.08 -20.73 -14.90
C LYS A 46 -9.31 -19.58 -13.90
N VAL A 47 -10.57 -19.40 -13.50
CA VAL A 47 -10.94 -18.52 -12.39
C VAL A 47 -10.66 -19.29 -11.10
N ILE A 48 -9.78 -18.73 -10.26
CA ILE A 48 -9.39 -19.35 -8.99
C ILE A 48 -10.12 -18.71 -7.80
N LYS A 49 -10.56 -17.44 -7.93
CA LYS A 49 -11.19 -16.66 -6.86
C LYS A 49 -12.07 -15.56 -7.44
N ARG A 50 -13.01 -15.04 -6.66
CA ARG A 50 -13.72 -13.79 -6.92
C ARG A 50 -13.46 -12.80 -5.79
N LEU A 51 -13.33 -11.52 -6.16
CA LEU A 51 -13.24 -10.40 -5.24
C LEU A 51 -14.41 -9.46 -5.52
N ASN A 52 -15.10 -9.03 -4.47
CA ASN A 52 -16.24 -8.11 -4.60
C ASN A 52 -15.77 -6.67 -4.71
N ASN A 53 -16.63 -5.81 -5.25
CA ASN A 53 -16.36 -4.37 -5.26
C ASN A 53 -16.03 -3.85 -3.86
N LYS A 54 -15.13 -2.86 -3.81
CA LYS A 54 -14.56 -2.25 -2.59
C LYS A 54 -13.66 -3.17 -1.76
N GLU A 55 -13.36 -4.38 -2.22
CA GLU A 55 -12.28 -5.15 -1.60
C GLU A 55 -10.94 -4.47 -1.86
N LEU A 56 -10.18 -4.27 -0.77
CA LEU A 56 -8.84 -3.68 -0.80
C LEU A 56 -7.83 -4.77 -1.14
N ILE A 57 -7.08 -4.56 -2.21
CA ILE A 57 -6.05 -5.46 -2.71
C ILE A 57 -4.70 -4.76 -2.77
N TYR A 58 -3.64 -5.54 -2.81
CA TYR A 58 -2.30 -5.07 -3.15
C TYR A 58 -1.90 -5.62 -4.53
N VAL A 59 -1.47 -4.74 -5.42
CA VAL A 59 -0.98 -5.08 -6.76
C VAL A 59 0.53 -5.09 -6.72
N TYR A 60 1.13 -6.17 -7.19
CA TYR A 60 2.58 -6.35 -7.29
C TYR A 60 3.09 -5.93 -8.66
N ASP A 61 4.36 -5.48 -8.72
CA ASP A 61 5.10 -5.44 -9.97
C ASP A 61 5.74 -6.81 -10.18
N GLU A 62 5.19 -7.61 -11.08
CA GLU A 62 5.68 -8.96 -11.37
C GLU A 62 6.30 -9.01 -12.76
N GLU A 63 7.51 -9.55 -12.84
CA GLU A 63 8.21 -9.75 -14.11
C GLU A 63 7.37 -10.64 -15.04
N GLY A 64 7.12 -10.15 -16.26
CA GLY A 64 6.30 -10.86 -17.26
C GLY A 64 4.79 -10.59 -17.19
N GLN A 65 4.33 -9.64 -16.38
CA GLN A 65 2.95 -9.17 -16.43
C GLN A 65 2.61 -8.71 -17.87
N LYS A 66 1.44 -9.10 -18.35
CA LYS A 66 0.90 -8.54 -19.58
C LYS A 66 0.26 -7.20 -19.27
N GLU A 67 0.39 -6.25 -20.21
CA GLU A 67 0.00 -4.84 -20.09
C GLU A 67 -1.34 -4.57 -19.39
N ASN A 68 -2.34 -5.43 -19.57
CA ASN A 68 -3.68 -5.26 -19.03
C ASN A 68 -4.01 -6.23 -17.87
N TRP A 69 -3.07 -7.03 -17.40
CA TRP A 69 -3.25 -7.97 -16.30
C TRP A 69 -2.32 -7.63 -15.15
N LEU A 70 -2.88 -7.54 -13.97
CA LEU A 70 -2.20 -7.17 -12.74
C LEU A 70 -2.15 -8.38 -11.81
N PHE A 71 -0.99 -8.70 -11.26
CA PHE A 71 -0.86 -9.70 -10.22
C PHE A 71 -1.28 -9.11 -8.88
N ALA A 72 -2.25 -9.71 -8.22
CA ALA A 72 -2.87 -9.16 -7.03
C ALA A 72 -2.84 -10.14 -5.85
N ASP A 73 -2.58 -9.61 -4.66
CA ASP A 73 -2.62 -10.32 -3.38
C ASP A 73 -1.73 -11.57 -3.29
N ASN A 74 -0.74 -11.71 -4.19
CA ASN A 74 0.09 -12.90 -4.34
C ASN A 74 -0.72 -14.17 -4.65
N ASP A 75 -1.90 -14.00 -5.26
CA ASP A 75 -2.85 -15.09 -5.55
C ASP A 75 -3.00 -15.36 -7.04
N GLY A 76 -3.08 -14.30 -7.87
CA GLY A 76 -3.33 -14.43 -9.30
C GLY A 76 -3.63 -13.10 -9.99
N TYR A 77 -4.16 -13.18 -11.20
CA TYR A 77 -4.26 -12.05 -12.12
C TYR A 77 -5.68 -11.49 -12.20
N ILE A 78 -5.78 -10.16 -12.18
CA ILE A 78 -7.00 -9.39 -12.43
C ILE A 78 -6.79 -8.45 -13.62
N TYR A 79 -7.87 -8.07 -14.30
CA TYR A 79 -7.79 -7.15 -15.42
C TYR A 79 -7.73 -5.70 -14.92
N ARG A 80 -6.82 -4.89 -15.49
CA ARG A 80 -6.45 -3.55 -15.01
C ARG A 80 -7.62 -2.57 -14.91
N ASP A 81 -8.59 -2.64 -15.82
CA ASP A 81 -9.75 -1.74 -15.83
C ASP A 81 -10.81 -2.07 -14.76
N ARG A 82 -10.59 -3.14 -13.98
CA ARG A 82 -11.49 -3.63 -12.92
C ARG A 82 -11.12 -3.14 -11.53
N ILE A 83 -10.18 -2.20 -11.43
CA ILE A 83 -9.70 -1.66 -10.16
C ILE A 83 -9.67 -0.14 -10.19
N LYS A 84 -9.67 0.46 -9.00
CA LYS A 84 -9.39 1.87 -8.77
C LYS A 84 -8.25 2.00 -7.78
N TRP A 85 -7.17 2.64 -8.19
CA TRP A 85 -5.99 2.82 -7.35
C TRP A 85 -6.28 3.72 -6.15
N VAL A 86 -5.77 3.36 -4.97
CA VAL A 86 -5.91 4.19 -3.75
C VAL A 86 -5.26 5.55 -3.94
N HIS A 87 -4.11 5.62 -4.61
CA HIS A 87 -3.43 6.89 -4.89
C HIS A 87 -4.15 7.79 -5.91
N SER A 88 -5.22 7.31 -6.56
CA SER A 88 -6.04 8.13 -7.46
C SER A 88 -7.13 8.95 -6.73
N PHE A 89 -7.35 8.69 -5.44
CA PHE A 89 -8.25 9.50 -4.62
C PHE A 89 -7.62 10.83 -4.20
N ASP A 90 -8.42 11.74 -3.68
CA ASP A 90 -7.94 13.04 -3.22
C ASP A 90 -6.93 12.89 -2.08
N SER A 91 -5.77 13.48 -2.23
CA SER A 91 -4.76 13.50 -1.18
C SER A 91 -5.16 14.43 -0.04
N VAL A 92 -5.09 13.96 1.21
CA VAL A 92 -5.19 14.81 2.40
C VAL A 92 -3.84 15.45 2.68
N LYS A 93 -3.82 16.76 2.88
CA LYS A 93 -2.58 17.54 3.00
C LYS A 93 -1.80 17.18 4.27
N LYS A 94 -0.50 16.92 4.12
CA LYS A 94 0.43 16.86 5.26
C LYS A 94 0.57 18.26 5.88
N THR A 95 0.39 18.37 7.19
CA THR A 95 0.41 19.64 7.94
C THR A 95 1.53 19.73 8.96
N GLY A 96 2.14 18.60 9.33
CA GLY A 96 3.25 18.57 10.28
C GLY A 96 4.06 17.29 10.15
N GLU A 97 5.33 17.39 10.53
CA GLU A 97 6.27 16.26 10.56
C GLU A 97 7.39 16.54 11.56
N SER A 98 7.76 15.51 12.30
CA SER A 98 8.91 15.49 13.19
C SER A 98 9.59 14.12 13.12
N GLU A 99 10.64 13.89 13.89
CA GLU A 99 11.34 12.59 13.91
C GLU A 99 10.42 11.39 14.19
N ASN A 100 9.42 11.59 15.04
CA ASN A 100 8.55 10.50 15.52
C ASN A 100 7.06 10.80 15.38
N SER A 101 6.68 11.74 14.52
CA SER A 101 5.28 12.14 14.33
C SER A 101 5.05 12.70 12.95
N ILE A 102 3.90 12.37 12.35
CA ILE A 102 3.41 12.98 11.11
C ILE A 102 1.94 13.31 11.24
N SER A 103 1.54 14.46 10.70
CA SER A 103 0.16 14.96 10.77
C SER A 103 -0.39 15.35 9.40
N PHE A 104 -1.67 15.10 9.23
CA PHE A 104 -2.45 15.44 8.03
C PHE A 104 -3.75 16.14 8.43
N ALA A 105 -4.20 17.12 7.62
CA ALA A 105 -5.49 17.74 7.81
C ALA A 105 -6.10 18.21 6.48
N GLY A 106 -7.42 18.12 6.37
CA GLY A 106 -8.24 18.54 5.24
C GLY A 106 -9.53 17.75 5.16
N ASN A 107 -10.57 18.29 4.49
CA ASN A 107 -11.86 17.61 4.30
C ASN A 107 -12.48 17.11 5.63
N ASN A 108 -12.44 17.92 6.71
CA ASN A 108 -12.85 17.53 8.06
C ASN A 108 -12.13 16.30 8.65
N ILE A 109 -11.00 15.93 8.08
CA ILE A 109 -10.13 14.85 8.53
C ILE A 109 -8.92 15.47 9.22
N SER A 110 -8.58 14.96 10.41
CA SER A 110 -7.34 15.25 11.12
C SER A 110 -6.72 13.94 11.58
N ILE A 111 -5.46 13.71 11.23
CA ILE A 111 -4.74 12.48 11.54
C ILE A 111 -3.37 12.86 12.06
N THR A 112 -2.99 12.31 13.21
CA THR A 112 -1.62 12.34 13.71
C THR A 112 -1.20 10.91 14.05
N ILE A 113 -0.10 10.47 13.44
CA ILE A 113 0.50 9.15 13.69
C ILE A 113 1.81 9.39 14.43
N THR A 114 2.01 8.68 15.52
CA THR A 114 3.23 8.78 16.33
C THR A 114 3.93 7.44 16.43
N SER A 115 5.26 7.49 16.46
CA SER A 115 6.13 6.36 16.76
C SER A 115 6.86 6.60 18.10
N GLN A 116 7.52 5.58 18.59
CA GLN A 116 8.38 5.63 19.78
C GLN A 116 9.51 4.60 19.63
N LYS A 117 10.56 4.76 20.44
CA LYS A 117 11.62 3.76 20.54
C LYS A 117 11.07 2.45 21.08
N PHE A 118 11.47 1.34 20.44
CA PHE A 118 11.11 0.01 20.88
C PHE A 118 11.77 -0.33 22.23
N ASP A 119 10.96 -0.70 23.21
CA ASP A 119 11.45 -1.13 24.52
C ASP A 119 11.24 -2.63 24.70
N LYS A 120 12.29 -3.42 24.44
CA LYS A 120 12.24 -4.89 24.54
C LYS A 120 11.71 -5.44 25.89
N ARG A 121 11.78 -4.65 26.96
CA ARG A 121 11.29 -5.06 28.29
C ARG A 121 9.77 -5.11 28.38
N LYS A 122 9.07 -4.48 27.41
CA LYS A 122 7.61 -4.42 27.33
C LYS A 122 7.01 -5.48 26.41
N HIS A 123 7.87 -6.29 25.78
CA HIS A 123 7.45 -7.24 24.75
C HIS A 123 7.90 -8.66 25.07
N ASN A 124 7.07 -9.64 24.67
CA ASN A 124 7.44 -11.05 24.71
C ASN A 124 8.08 -11.44 23.38
N ILE A 125 9.41 -11.58 23.37
CA ILE A 125 10.20 -11.83 22.15
C ILE A 125 10.61 -13.28 22.09
N LYS A 126 10.32 -13.93 20.97
CA LYS A 126 10.78 -15.29 20.69
C LYS A 126 11.78 -15.30 19.54
N TYR A 127 12.81 -16.10 19.70
CA TYR A 127 13.90 -16.26 18.74
C TYR A 127 13.89 -17.65 18.13
N LYS A 128 14.28 -17.75 16.86
CA LYS A 128 14.60 -18.98 16.16
C LYS A 128 15.94 -18.78 15.45
N ASP A 129 16.91 -19.64 15.72
CA ASP A 129 18.26 -19.53 15.11
C ASP A 129 18.88 -18.14 15.18
N SER A 130 18.74 -17.48 16.34
CA SER A 130 19.19 -16.10 16.62
C SER A 130 18.38 -14.96 15.95
N TYR A 131 17.41 -15.27 15.11
CA TYR A 131 16.53 -14.27 14.51
C TYR A 131 15.27 -14.05 15.35
N VAL A 132 14.79 -12.81 15.41
CA VAL A 132 13.50 -12.49 16.02
C VAL A 132 12.40 -13.13 15.17
N TYR A 133 11.67 -14.05 15.77
CA TYR A 133 10.64 -14.84 15.11
C TYR A 133 9.23 -14.35 15.43
N LEU A 134 8.95 -14.06 16.73
CA LEU A 134 7.69 -13.48 17.16
C LEU A 134 7.94 -12.36 18.16
N ILE A 135 7.11 -11.33 18.09
CA ILE A 135 6.96 -10.29 19.10
C ILE A 135 5.49 -10.30 19.54
N ASP A 136 5.25 -10.48 20.84
CA ASP A 136 3.90 -10.59 21.43
C ASP A 136 3.01 -11.65 20.76
N GLY A 137 3.63 -12.76 20.32
CA GLY A 137 2.94 -13.88 19.69
C GLY A 137 2.63 -13.68 18.21
N ARG A 138 3.07 -12.59 17.58
CA ARG A 138 2.83 -12.25 16.16
C ARG A 138 4.14 -12.19 15.41
N GLU A 139 4.09 -12.55 14.13
CA GLU A 139 5.20 -12.36 13.19
C GLU A 139 5.41 -10.85 12.96
N PRO A 140 6.60 -10.30 13.29
CA PRO A 140 6.87 -8.87 13.11
C PRO A 140 7.06 -8.54 11.63
N LYS A 141 6.58 -7.37 11.22
CA LYS A 141 6.74 -6.81 9.88
C LYS A 141 7.53 -5.51 9.97
N GLY A 142 8.34 -5.23 8.95
CA GLY A 142 9.22 -4.06 8.92
C GLY A 142 10.63 -4.35 9.42
N ILE A 143 10.93 -5.57 9.87
CA ILE A 143 12.27 -5.99 10.30
C ILE A 143 12.74 -7.22 9.54
N ASP A 144 14.05 -7.40 9.47
CA ASP A 144 14.70 -8.54 8.84
C ASP A 144 15.42 -9.42 9.89
N GLY A 145 14.63 -9.96 10.83
CA GLY A 145 15.07 -10.91 11.85
C GLY A 145 15.86 -10.34 13.04
N TYR A 146 16.05 -9.04 13.12
CA TYR A 146 16.69 -8.36 14.26
C TYR A 146 15.66 -7.64 15.14
N LEU A 147 16.09 -7.13 16.30
CA LEU A 147 15.22 -6.34 17.18
C LEU A 147 14.89 -5.01 16.52
N PRO A 148 13.61 -4.59 16.53
CA PRO A 148 13.25 -3.27 16.03
C PRO A 148 13.89 -2.14 16.85
N THR A 149 14.10 -1.01 16.18
CA THR A 149 14.50 0.25 16.78
C THR A 149 13.30 1.08 17.20
N ASP A 150 12.28 1.09 16.35
CA ASP A 150 11.08 1.91 16.48
C ASP A 150 9.79 1.11 16.30
N GLU A 151 8.73 1.54 16.96
CA GLU A 151 7.39 0.97 16.88
C GLU A 151 6.33 2.05 16.78
N TYR A 152 5.15 1.75 16.26
CA TYR A 152 4.00 2.65 16.31
C TYR A 152 3.53 2.82 17.77
N LYS A 153 3.34 4.08 18.17
CA LYS A 153 2.82 4.44 19.48
C LYS A 153 1.30 4.63 19.47
N ASP A 154 0.81 5.49 18.58
CA ASP A 154 -0.60 5.88 18.55
C ASP A 154 -1.03 6.42 17.17
N PHE A 155 -2.33 6.32 16.92
CA PHE A 155 -3.05 6.91 15.80
C PHE A 155 -4.16 7.81 16.36
N ASP A 156 -3.92 9.12 16.40
CA ASP A 156 -4.94 10.11 16.78
C ASP A 156 -5.68 10.58 15.53
N ILE A 157 -6.91 10.12 15.37
CA ILE A 157 -7.71 10.35 14.16
C ILE A 157 -9.05 10.95 14.53
N THR A 158 -9.41 12.05 13.87
CA THR A 158 -10.72 12.69 13.96
C THR A 158 -11.27 12.89 12.55
N ILE A 159 -12.49 12.43 12.30
CA ILE A 159 -13.22 12.58 11.04
C ILE A 159 -14.59 13.19 11.37
N ASP A 160 -14.95 14.30 10.73
CA ASP A 160 -16.19 15.06 10.99
C ASP A 160 -16.40 15.39 12.48
N GLY A 161 -15.32 15.74 13.17
CA GLY A 161 -15.31 16.08 14.59
C GLY A 161 -15.46 14.88 15.54
N LYS A 162 -15.53 13.64 15.03
CA LYS A 162 -15.64 12.41 15.82
C LYS A 162 -14.34 11.64 15.83
N LYS A 163 -13.94 11.13 17.00
CA LYS A 163 -12.75 10.31 17.16
C LYS A 163 -12.95 8.95 16.50
N THR A 164 -11.97 8.56 15.67
CA THR A 164 -11.87 7.23 15.07
C THR A 164 -10.77 6.45 15.76
N ILE A 165 -11.06 5.20 16.14
CA ILE A 165 -10.12 4.33 16.83
C ILE A 165 -9.57 3.30 15.86
N ILE A 166 -8.26 3.27 15.68
CA ILE A 166 -7.53 2.15 15.10
C ILE A 166 -7.20 1.18 16.24
N PRO A 167 -7.69 -0.05 16.22
CA PRO A 167 -7.39 -1.00 17.28
C PRO A 167 -5.90 -1.34 17.29
N LYS A 168 -5.31 -1.57 18.46
CA LYS A 168 -3.88 -1.83 18.62
C LYS A 168 -3.41 -3.01 17.75
N ASP A 169 -4.22 -4.03 17.58
CA ASP A 169 -3.94 -5.18 16.73
C ASP A 169 -3.74 -4.82 15.24
N ALA A 170 -4.20 -3.63 14.82
CA ALA A 170 -4.01 -3.17 13.46
C ALA A 170 -2.63 -2.55 13.19
N TYR A 171 -1.77 -2.42 14.21
CA TYR A 171 -0.42 -1.85 14.03
C TYR A 171 0.64 -2.41 14.98
N SER A 172 0.31 -3.22 16.00
CA SER A 172 1.26 -3.71 17.00
C SER A 172 2.26 -4.76 16.51
N ASP A 173 2.11 -5.26 15.29
CA ASP A 173 3.05 -6.16 14.60
C ASP A 173 3.86 -5.44 13.51
N LEU A 174 3.72 -4.10 13.42
CA LEU A 174 4.41 -3.26 12.45
C LEU A 174 5.51 -2.47 13.15
N PHE A 175 6.73 -2.61 12.66
CA PHE A 175 7.92 -1.99 13.21
C PHE A 175 8.64 -1.13 12.17
N GLU A 176 9.61 -0.33 12.61
CA GLU A 176 10.38 0.61 11.78
C GLU A 176 9.47 1.55 10.97
N PRO A 177 8.49 2.24 11.63
CA PRO A 177 7.64 3.19 10.93
C PRO A 177 8.45 4.39 10.44
N THR A 178 8.26 4.74 9.16
CA THR A 178 8.95 5.87 8.55
C THR A 178 7.96 6.98 8.21
N ALA A 179 8.04 8.11 8.90
CA ALA A 179 7.14 9.26 8.73
C ALA A 179 7.12 9.79 7.28
N TRP A 180 8.26 9.74 6.58
CA TRP A 180 8.43 10.22 5.20
C TRP A 180 7.55 9.51 4.17
N TYR A 181 7.18 8.25 4.44
CA TYR A 181 6.44 7.40 3.51
C TYR A 181 4.98 7.18 3.91
N VAL A 182 4.41 8.11 4.71
CA VAL A 182 2.98 8.09 4.99
C VAL A 182 2.26 9.02 4.04
N LYS A 183 1.17 8.53 3.45
CA LYS A 183 0.24 9.29 2.60
C LYS A 183 -1.20 9.01 3.05
N VAL A 184 -2.06 9.99 2.93
CA VAL A 184 -3.48 9.87 3.27
C VAL A 184 -4.31 10.25 2.06
N TYR A 185 -5.27 9.41 1.73
CA TYR A 185 -6.19 9.60 0.61
C TYR A 185 -7.64 9.54 1.10
N TYR A 186 -8.50 10.31 0.44
CA TYR A 186 -9.92 10.38 0.76
C TYR A 186 -10.80 10.12 -0.46
N ASP A 187 -11.57 9.05 -0.40
CA ASP A 187 -12.65 8.74 -1.34
C ASP A 187 -13.93 9.42 -0.84
N LYS A 188 -14.23 10.59 -1.40
CA LYS A 188 -15.40 11.39 -1.05
C LYS A 188 -16.70 10.69 -1.37
N GLU A 189 -16.74 9.90 -2.44
CA GLU A 189 -17.94 9.22 -2.90
C GLU A 189 -18.41 8.15 -1.89
N ASN A 190 -17.47 7.45 -1.30
CA ASN A 190 -17.73 6.36 -0.35
C ASN A 190 -17.46 6.75 1.11
N ASP A 191 -17.10 8.03 1.38
CA ASP A 191 -16.71 8.52 2.70
C ASP A 191 -15.65 7.60 3.36
N THR A 192 -14.57 7.36 2.63
CA THR A 192 -13.53 6.41 3.05
C THR A 192 -12.16 7.05 3.03
N VAL A 193 -11.46 6.95 4.16
CA VAL A 193 -10.07 7.38 4.31
C VAL A 193 -9.14 6.18 4.22
N TYR A 194 -8.07 6.34 3.45
CA TYR A 194 -6.99 5.37 3.33
C TYR A 194 -5.70 6.00 3.85
N ILE A 195 -5.09 5.36 4.84
CA ILE A 195 -3.76 5.71 5.33
C ILE A 195 -2.80 4.69 4.76
N VAL A 196 -1.85 5.14 3.94
CA VAL A 196 -0.84 4.28 3.31
C VAL A 196 0.51 4.62 3.91
N ALA A 197 1.26 3.62 4.34
CA ALA A 197 2.60 3.79 4.90
C ALA A 197 3.54 2.71 4.38
N SER A 198 4.82 3.06 4.21
CA SER A 198 5.90 2.09 4.05
C SER A 198 6.63 1.96 5.39
N ILE A 199 7.02 0.75 5.75
CA ILE A 199 7.73 0.42 6.99
C ILE A 199 8.94 -0.47 6.70
N GLY A 200 9.98 -0.32 7.50
CA GLY A 200 11.21 -1.09 7.36
C GLY A 200 11.97 -0.79 6.08
N ASP A 201 12.98 -1.60 5.83
CA ASP A 201 13.82 -1.57 4.64
C ASP A 201 14.20 -2.99 4.22
N GLY A 202 14.89 -3.13 3.07
CA GLY A 202 15.40 -4.41 2.56
C GLY A 202 14.30 -5.49 2.52
N ALA A 203 14.64 -6.71 2.89
CA ALA A 203 13.73 -7.87 2.86
C ALA A 203 12.58 -7.76 3.89
N GLY A 204 12.75 -6.95 4.94
CA GLY A 204 11.73 -6.65 5.95
C GLY A 204 10.66 -5.66 5.49
N ALA A 205 10.93 -4.88 4.44
CA ALA A 205 10.05 -3.80 3.99
C ALA A 205 8.62 -4.28 3.70
N ARG A 206 7.65 -3.48 4.12
CA ARG A 206 6.23 -3.70 3.81
C ARG A 206 5.56 -2.37 3.50
N GLU A 207 4.59 -2.43 2.61
CA GLU A 207 3.57 -1.40 2.50
C GLU A 207 2.34 -1.79 3.30
N VAL A 208 1.70 -0.80 3.90
CA VAL A 208 0.53 -0.98 4.77
C VAL A 208 -0.54 0.02 4.38
N CYS A 209 -1.78 -0.43 4.27
CA CYS A 209 -2.94 0.44 4.08
C CYS A 209 -3.99 0.14 5.14
N TRP A 210 -4.39 1.17 5.90
CA TRP A 210 -5.55 1.12 6.79
C TRP A 210 -6.73 1.79 6.10
N GLN A 211 -7.86 1.10 6.08
CA GLN A 211 -9.13 1.59 5.53
C GLN A 211 -10.08 1.99 6.65
N ILE A 212 -10.56 3.23 6.60
CA ILE A 212 -11.54 3.79 7.54
C ILE A 212 -12.74 4.23 6.70
N GLU A 213 -13.89 3.62 6.91
CA GLU A 213 -15.13 3.93 6.18
C GLU A 213 -16.12 4.58 7.12
N LYS A 214 -16.62 5.77 6.77
CA LYS A 214 -17.59 6.53 7.57
C LYS A 214 -17.14 6.72 9.02
N GLY A 215 -15.87 7.04 9.21
CA GLY A 215 -15.27 7.24 10.52
C GLY A 215 -15.01 5.95 11.32
N VAL A 216 -15.21 4.76 10.74
CA VAL A 216 -15.00 3.46 11.43
C VAL A 216 -13.89 2.68 10.76
N TYR A 217 -12.90 2.23 11.53
CA TYR A 217 -11.86 1.32 11.06
C TYR A 217 -12.48 0.03 10.53
N LYS A 218 -12.09 -0.38 9.33
CA LYS A 218 -12.59 -1.58 8.65
C LYS A 218 -11.55 -2.69 8.60
N ARG A 219 -10.37 -2.38 8.10
CA ARG A 219 -9.33 -3.38 7.88
C ARG A 219 -7.96 -2.75 7.66
N ARG A 220 -6.95 -3.60 7.75
CA ARG A 220 -5.60 -3.34 7.28
C ARG A 220 -5.23 -4.33 6.18
N LYS A 221 -4.51 -3.87 5.17
CA LYS A 221 -3.86 -4.69 4.15
C LYS A 221 -2.35 -4.42 4.18
N THR A 222 -1.55 -5.44 3.96
CA THR A 222 -0.10 -5.30 3.77
C THR A 222 0.32 -5.87 2.43
N GLY A 223 1.32 -5.27 1.82
CA GLY A 223 1.97 -5.75 0.59
C GLY A 223 3.49 -5.75 0.75
N ILE A 224 4.17 -6.45 -0.16
CA ILE A 224 5.63 -6.44 -0.30
C ILE A 224 5.93 -5.52 -1.48
N PRO A 225 6.75 -4.45 -1.32
CA PRO A 225 6.91 -3.42 -2.35
C PRO A 225 7.76 -3.85 -3.56
N PHE A 226 8.38 -5.06 -3.55
CA PHE A 226 9.24 -5.61 -4.61
C PHE A 226 9.22 -7.14 -4.61
#